data_7d75f6dda6a33c2d4a0deab1555eb4a5
#
_entry.id   7d75f6dda6a33c2d4a0deab1555eb4a5
#
_cell.length_a   1.000
_cell.length_b   1.000
_cell.length_c   1.000
_cell.angle_alpha   90.00
_cell.angle_beta   90.00
_cell.angle_gamma   90.00
#
_symmetry.space_group_name_H-M   'P 1'
#
loop_
_entity.id
_entity.type
_entity.pdbx_description
1 polymer ?
#
loop_
_entity_poly.entity_id
_entity_poly.type
_entity_poly.pdbx_seq_one_letter_code
_entity_poly.pdbx_strand_id
1 'polypeptide(L)'
;MKYSTDEIQSLLDKRGEVYIPDGTYIIDRPLIIRSDTHLRLARNAVLRLADHVNCSIMDNEGLYSHETDQNITVEGGIWDGNNENQQRMPIPNEGVPGDINEDMPCDEKLYISNIYIVLMLRFVHTRNLCIKNVTFKNPTSYAIHIADATYFNVENVTLDYDLSNKNMDGVHIQGPACFGRITNVMGNANDDHIALCADGTVRSEITRGVIEDIDIDGVYCSNGYTGVRLLSRGDAVRNVTIKNIHGAFRFHAVSFTHHYRLREDRPILLENIHISDLFISKPTGEIFPPQHASPAKGQPLIWFESDITAKNVSIENVYRAADGADAPTVKVNPRAEIEGLTVRNIVDRSGNGQTFVNEGNVKE
;
A
#
# COMPACT_ATOMS: atom_id res chain seq x y z
N MET A 1 -4.19 -17.84 29.35
CA MET A 1 -2.84 -17.35 29.76
C MET A 1 -2.54 -16.20 28.80
N LYS A 2 -2.18 -15.03 29.29
CA LYS A 2 -1.81 -13.90 28.39
C LYS A 2 -0.28 -13.87 28.34
N TYR A 3 0.28 -13.98 27.15
CA TYR A 3 1.71 -13.78 26.98
C TYR A 3 2.06 -12.29 27.04
N SER A 4 3.18 -11.95 27.63
CA SER A 4 3.82 -10.63 27.50
C SER A 4 4.55 -10.51 26.16
N THR A 5 5.01 -9.30 25.80
CA THR A 5 5.87 -9.11 24.62
C THR A 5 7.12 -10.00 24.69
N ASP A 6 7.76 -10.12 25.86
CA ASP A 6 8.94 -10.99 26.08
C ASP A 6 8.64 -12.46 25.85
N GLU A 7 7.49 -12.94 26.33
CA GLU A 7 7.09 -14.33 26.13
C GLU A 7 6.81 -14.64 24.66
N ILE A 8 6.13 -13.73 23.94
CA ILE A 8 5.90 -13.90 22.50
C ILE A 8 7.25 -13.86 21.76
N GLN A 9 8.12 -12.89 22.09
CA GLN A 9 9.46 -12.81 21.48
C GLN A 9 10.27 -14.10 21.72
N SER A 10 10.22 -14.63 22.94
CA SER A 10 10.89 -15.88 23.26
C SER A 10 10.36 -17.10 22.48
N LEU A 11 9.10 -17.06 22.03
CA LEU A 11 8.56 -18.07 21.13
C LEU A 11 9.09 -17.86 19.71
N LEU A 12 9.11 -16.62 19.20
CA LEU A 12 9.64 -16.28 17.88
C LEU A 12 11.14 -16.58 17.74
N ASP A 13 11.91 -16.40 18.81
CA ASP A 13 13.35 -16.69 18.83
C ASP A 13 13.68 -18.18 18.61
N LYS A 14 12.72 -19.08 18.83
CA LYS A 14 12.87 -20.52 18.57
C LYS A 14 12.76 -20.87 17.09
N ARG A 15 12.23 -19.95 16.28
CA ARG A 15 11.88 -20.17 14.87
C ARG A 15 10.90 -21.36 14.66
N GLY A 16 10.65 -21.74 13.41
CA GLY A 16 9.70 -22.80 13.08
C GLY A 16 8.24 -22.38 13.34
N GLU A 17 7.41 -23.32 13.74
CA GLU A 17 5.99 -23.08 14.00
C GLU A 17 5.77 -22.40 15.36
N VAL A 18 5.22 -21.19 15.34
CA VAL A 18 4.85 -20.41 16.54
C VAL A 18 3.35 -20.19 16.53
N TYR A 19 2.67 -20.62 17.58
CA TYR A 19 1.22 -20.46 17.70
C TYR A 19 0.85 -19.55 18.88
N ILE A 20 0.03 -18.53 18.61
CA ILE A 20 -0.52 -17.62 19.62
C ILE A 20 -2.03 -17.91 19.72
N PRO A 21 -2.51 -18.41 20.88
CA PRO A 21 -3.92 -18.73 21.08
C PRO A 21 -4.81 -17.47 21.21
N ASP A 22 -6.11 -17.66 21.27
CA ASP A 22 -7.07 -16.57 21.49
C ASP A 22 -6.74 -15.78 22.78
N GLY A 23 -6.82 -14.47 22.67
CA GLY A 23 -6.54 -13.53 23.76
C GLY A 23 -6.14 -12.17 23.24
N THR A 24 -6.04 -11.19 24.14
CA THR A 24 -5.50 -9.86 23.82
C THR A 24 -4.13 -9.73 24.46
N TYR A 25 -3.14 -9.43 23.64
CA TYR A 25 -1.73 -9.32 23.99
C TYR A 25 -1.26 -7.91 23.75
N ILE A 26 -0.77 -7.26 24.77
CA ILE A 26 -0.29 -5.87 24.68
C ILE A 26 1.18 -5.91 24.32
N ILE A 27 1.50 -5.24 23.22
CA ILE A 27 2.83 -5.18 22.62
C ILE A 27 3.46 -3.82 22.95
N ASP A 28 4.53 -3.83 23.72
CA ASP A 28 5.20 -2.62 24.24
C ASP A 28 6.49 -2.25 23.50
N ARG A 29 6.92 -3.09 22.57
CA ARG A 29 8.02 -2.85 21.62
C ARG A 29 7.86 -3.75 20.40
N PRO A 30 8.56 -3.49 19.28
CA PRO A 30 8.48 -4.35 18.11
C PRO A 30 8.83 -5.81 18.43
N LEU A 31 7.98 -6.73 17.97
CA LEU A 31 8.32 -8.15 17.89
C LEU A 31 9.24 -8.35 16.69
N ILE A 32 10.33 -9.08 16.86
CA ILE A 32 11.28 -9.37 15.79
C ILE A 32 11.09 -10.79 15.31
N ILE A 33 10.67 -10.93 14.05
CA ILE A 33 10.56 -12.24 13.39
C ILE A 33 11.79 -12.50 12.53
N ARG A 34 12.19 -13.76 12.45
CA ARG A 34 13.41 -14.20 11.76
C ARG A 34 13.10 -15.22 10.67
N SER A 35 14.08 -15.47 9.84
CA SER A 35 14.03 -16.51 8.81
C SER A 35 13.52 -17.85 9.35
N ASP A 36 12.82 -18.59 8.48
CA ASP A 36 12.29 -19.93 8.76
C ASP A 36 11.26 -19.95 9.92
N THR A 37 10.47 -18.90 10.05
CA THR A 37 9.43 -18.77 11.08
C THR A 37 8.04 -18.70 10.48
N HIS A 38 7.13 -19.55 10.96
CA HIS A 38 5.70 -19.49 10.68
C HIS A 38 4.96 -19.07 11.96
N LEU A 39 4.61 -17.80 12.05
CA LEU A 39 3.77 -17.26 13.12
C LEU A 39 2.30 -17.41 12.74
N ARG A 40 1.56 -18.18 13.53
CA ARG A 40 0.14 -18.37 13.39
C ARG A 40 -0.60 -17.87 14.62
N LEU A 41 -1.48 -16.90 14.43
CA LEU A 41 -2.39 -16.41 15.46
C LEU A 41 -3.75 -17.10 15.32
N ALA A 42 -4.36 -17.45 16.43
CA ALA A 42 -5.75 -17.86 16.45
C ALA A 42 -6.64 -16.72 15.92
N ARG A 43 -7.82 -17.05 15.40
CA ARG A 43 -8.72 -16.09 14.75
C ARG A 43 -9.04 -14.87 15.64
N ASN A 44 -9.23 -15.07 16.96
CA ASN A 44 -9.56 -14.02 17.90
C ASN A 44 -8.36 -13.60 18.77
N ALA A 45 -7.14 -13.99 18.39
CA ALA A 45 -5.95 -13.44 19.02
C ALA A 45 -5.73 -12.01 18.55
N VAL A 46 -5.55 -11.08 19.50
CA VAL A 46 -5.33 -9.66 19.23
C VAL A 46 -3.94 -9.28 19.71
N LEU A 47 -3.08 -8.81 18.80
CA LEU A 47 -1.85 -8.11 19.14
C LEU A 47 -2.13 -6.61 19.06
N ARG A 48 -2.16 -5.94 20.22
CA ARG A 48 -2.48 -4.51 20.33
C ARG A 48 -1.26 -3.75 20.85
N LEU A 49 -0.89 -2.66 20.20
CA LEU A 49 0.13 -1.76 20.73
C LEU A 49 -0.26 -1.21 22.08
N ALA A 50 0.68 -1.18 23.00
CA ALA A 50 0.55 -0.47 24.26
C ALA A 50 0.36 1.03 24.02
N ASP A 51 -0.22 1.74 24.98
CA ASP A 51 -0.41 3.18 24.86
C ASP A 51 0.96 3.90 24.81
N HIS A 52 1.09 4.86 23.91
CA HIS A 52 2.24 5.76 23.77
C HIS A 52 3.60 5.12 23.43
N VAL A 53 3.62 3.88 22.95
CA VAL A 53 4.90 3.24 22.55
C VAL A 53 5.41 3.72 21.20
N ASN A 54 4.52 4.16 20.31
CA ASN A 54 4.88 4.75 19.01
C ASN A 54 5.88 3.92 18.20
N CYS A 55 5.64 2.62 18.09
CA CYS A 55 6.50 1.69 17.35
C CYS A 55 5.67 0.76 16.45
N SER A 56 6.34 -0.06 15.64
CA SER A 56 5.67 -1.15 14.91
C SER A 56 5.23 -2.27 15.86
N ILE A 57 4.25 -3.06 15.42
CA ILE A 57 3.89 -4.29 16.16
C ILE A 57 4.95 -5.37 15.86
N MET A 58 5.38 -5.48 14.61
CA MET A 58 6.37 -6.48 14.20
C MET A 58 7.27 -5.97 13.08
N ASP A 59 8.55 -6.30 13.21
CA ASP A 59 9.58 -6.11 12.20
C ASP A 59 10.28 -7.46 11.93
N ASN A 60 10.92 -7.60 10.76
CA ASN A 60 11.85 -8.70 10.57
C ASN A 60 13.29 -8.33 10.99
N GLU A 61 14.12 -9.33 11.27
CA GLU A 61 15.50 -9.12 11.68
C GLU A 61 16.34 -8.44 10.60
N GLY A 62 16.07 -8.75 9.31
CA GLY A 62 16.77 -8.17 8.17
C GLY A 62 16.72 -6.64 8.09
N LEU A 63 15.68 -6.02 8.64
CA LEU A 63 15.61 -4.58 8.77
C LEU A 63 16.79 -4.00 9.56
N TYR A 64 17.30 -4.71 10.55
CA TYR A 64 18.36 -4.26 11.46
C TYR A 64 19.72 -4.88 11.14
N SER A 65 19.74 -6.10 10.64
CA SER A 65 20.98 -6.81 10.29
C SER A 65 21.51 -6.49 8.91
N HIS A 66 20.64 -5.92 8.04
CA HIS A 66 20.88 -5.71 6.60
C HIS A 66 21.10 -7.00 5.81
N GLU A 67 20.77 -8.15 6.40
CA GLU A 67 20.80 -9.46 5.76
C GLU A 67 19.40 -9.84 5.26
N THR A 68 19.33 -10.71 4.28
CA THR A 68 18.04 -11.16 3.76
C THR A 68 17.42 -12.23 4.64
N ASP A 69 16.27 -11.94 5.22
CA ASP A 69 15.42 -12.94 5.85
C ASP A 69 14.64 -13.75 4.80
N GLN A 70 14.41 -15.03 5.10
CA GLN A 70 13.71 -15.91 4.16
C GLN A 70 12.71 -16.84 4.86
N ASN A 71 11.72 -17.30 4.06
CA ASN A 71 10.72 -18.28 4.52
C ASN A 71 9.96 -17.83 5.75
N ILE A 72 9.44 -16.59 5.73
CA ILE A 72 8.63 -16.06 6.81
C ILE A 72 7.15 -16.18 6.44
N THR A 73 6.35 -16.70 7.36
CA THR A 73 4.89 -16.70 7.25
C THR A 73 4.26 -16.03 8.47
N VAL A 74 3.36 -15.08 8.23
CA VAL A 74 2.49 -14.47 9.26
C VAL A 74 1.05 -14.78 8.89
N GLU A 75 0.35 -15.49 9.77
CA GLU A 75 -1.00 -15.96 9.51
C GLU A 75 -1.96 -15.66 10.66
N GLY A 76 -3.11 -15.09 10.31
CA GLY A 76 -4.25 -14.96 11.21
C GLY A 76 -4.18 -13.77 12.18
N GLY A 77 -5.14 -13.77 13.09
CA GLY A 77 -5.26 -12.80 14.18
C GLY A 77 -5.73 -11.40 13.76
N ILE A 78 -5.84 -10.57 14.79
CA ILE A 78 -6.18 -9.15 14.70
C ILE A 78 -4.97 -8.35 15.18
N TRP A 79 -4.51 -7.46 14.31
CA TRP A 79 -3.38 -6.58 14.55
C TRP A 79 -3.91 -5.17 14.79
N ASP A 80 -3.88 -4.70 16.03
CA ASP A 80 -4.49 -3.44 16.46
C ASP A 80 -3.42 -2.37 16.72
N GLY A 81 -3.37 -1.38 15.86
CA GLY A 81 -2.42 -0.27 15.93
C GLY A 81 -2.71 0.72 17.06
N ASN A 82 -3.89 0.64 17.72
CA ASN A 82 -4.24 1.50 18.84
C ASN A 82 -3.99 2.99 18.55
N ASN A 83 -4.34 3.44 17.36
CA ASN A 83 -3.97 4.76 16.84
C ASN A 83 -4.42 5.94 17.70
N GLU A 84 -5.53 5.78 18.42
CA GLU A 84 -6.08 6.80 19.34
C GLU A 84 -5.12 7.13 20.51
N ASN A 85 -4.27 6.15 20.90
CA ASN A 85 -3.31 6.27 21.99
C ASN A 85 -1.85 6.29 21.50
N GLN A 86 -1.64 6.44 20.20
CA GLN A 86 -0.30 6.65 19.63
C GLN A 86 -0.13 8.11 19.23
N GLN A 87 1.05 8.63 19.42
CA GLN A 87 1.40 9.92 18.88
C GLN A 87 1.68 9.76 17.38
N ARG A 88 0.80 10.31 16.56
CA ARG A 88 1.12 10.47 15.16
C ARG A 88 2.24 11.50 15.04
N MET A 89 3.38 11.06 14.58
CA MET A 89 4.48 11.97 14.28
C MET A 89 4.02 12.94 13.19
N PRO A 90 4.16 14.25 13.38
CA PRO A 90 3.88 15.18 12.31
C PRO A 90 4.76 14.82 11.12
N ILE A 91 4.15 14.78 9.93
CA ILE A 91 4.95 14.72 8.70
C ILE A 91 5.83 15.97 8.75
N PRO A 92 7.16 15.86 8.80
CA PRO A 92 8.01 17.03 8.88
C PRO A 92 7.86 17.80 7.57
N ASN A 93 7.04 18.83 7.55
CA ASN A 93 6.90 19.67 6.37
C ASN A 93 8.10 20.61 6.21
N GLU A 94 8.81 20.90 7.29
CA GLU A 94 9.92 21.85 7.24
C GLU A 94 10.91 21.51 8.35
N GLY A 95 12.18 21.39 7.99
CA GLY A 95 13.24 21.43 8.97
C GLY A 95 13.78 20.13 9.54
N VAL A 96 13.58 18.98 8.89
CA VAL A 96 14.42 17.81 9.22
C VAL A 96 15.82 18.10 8.70
N PRO A 97 16.83 18.18 9.55
CA PRO A 97 18.20 18.44 9.12
C PRO A 97 18.71 17.26 8.30
N GLY A 98 19.14 17.57 7.10
CA GLY A 98 19.86 16.64 6.26
C GLY A 98 18.97 15.88 5.28
N ASP A 99 19.41 15.83 4.06
CA ASP A 99 18.94 14.91 3.06
C ASP A 99 19.21 13.49 3.56
N ILE A 100 18.20 12.62 3.50
CA ILE A 100 18.43 11.21 3.69
C ILE A 100 19.38 10.80 2.57
N ASN A 101 20.61 10.43 2.94
CA ASN A 101 21.56 9.89 2.00
C ASN A 101 20.99 8.58 1.45
N GLU A 102 20.90 8.48 0.14
CA GLU A 102 20.36 7.31 -0.55
C GLU A 102 21.11 6.01 -0.20
N ASP A 103 22.39 6.12 0.12
CA ASP A 103 23.26 5.00 0.51
C ASP A 103 23.21 4.70 2.03
N MET A 104 22.40 5.43 2.79
CA MET A 104 22.28 5.21 4.23
C MET A 104 21.56 3.88 4.51
N PRO A 105 22.00 3.09 5.50
CA PRO A 105 21.30 1.88 5.94
C PRO A 105 19.82 2.11 6.29
N CYS A 106 18.99 1.10 6.04
CA CYS A 106 17.53 1.23 6.20
C CYS A 106 17.12 1.57 7.63
N ASP A 107 17.74 1.00 8.63
CA ASP A 107 17.47 1.27 10.04
C ASP A 107 17.84 2.70 10.43
N GLU A 108 18.92 3.27 9.89
CA GLU A 108 19.27 4.68 10.11
C GLU A 108 18.24 5.60 9.45
N LYS A 109 17.74 5.26 8.25
CA LYS A 109 16.65 6.01 7.59
C LYS A 109 15.38 6.04 8.42
N LEU A 110 15.06 4.99 9.16
CA LEU A 110 13.89 4.94 10.04
C LEU A 110 13.94 5.99 11.15
N TYR A 111 15.10 6.27 11.72
CA TYR A 111 15.25 7.29 12.76
C TYR A 111 15.10 8.71 12.24
N ILE A 112 15.41 8.93 10.98
CA ILE A 112 15.31 10.25 10.33
C ILE A 112 13.90 10.47 9.78
N SER A 113 13.28 9.41 9.27
CA SER A 113 11.92 9.44 8.72
C SER A 113 10.89 9.05 9.76
N ASN A 114 10.43 10.02 10.54
CA ASN A 114 9.42 9.83 11.58
C ASN A 114 8.07 9.27 11.06
N ILE A 115 7.84 9.24 9.75
CA ILE A 115 6.61 8.72 9.14
C ILE A 115 6.51 7.21 9.31
N TYR A 116 7.64 6.49 9.35
CA TYR A 116 7.67 5.02 9.33
C TYR A 116 7.82 4.36 10.69
N ILE A 117 7.89 5.13 11.77
CA ILE A 117 8.11 4.56 13.11
C ILE A 117 6.89 3.75 13.58
N VAL A 118 5.69 4.14 13.15
CA VAL A 118 4.43 3.54 13.65
C VAL A 118 3.68 2.80 12.55
N LEU A 119 4.38 1.98 11.79
CA LEU A 119 3.79 0.98 10.90
C LEU A 119 3.44 -0.28 11.69
N MET A 120 2.44 -1.03 11.23
CA MET A 120 2.08 -2.22 11.98
C MET A 120 3.02 -3.39 11.73
N LEU A 121 3.19 -3.78 10.45
CA LEU A 121 4.16 -4.79 10.03
C LEU A 121 5.17 -4.17 9.08
N ARG A 122 6.46 -4.38 9.34
CA ARG A 122 7.56 -3.94 8.45
C ARG A 122 8.46 -5.10 8.09
N PHE A 123 8.54 -5.38 6.82
CA PHE A 123 9.38 -6.42 6.26
C PHE A 123 10.33 -5.81 5.24
N VAL A 124 11.63 -5.87 5.52
CA VAL A 124 12.69 -5.31 4.66
C VAL A 124 13.73 -6.39 4.39
N HIS A 125 14.26 -6.44 3.18
CA HIS A 125 15.22 -7.46 2.74
C HIS A 125 14.67 -8.89 2.92
N THR A 126 13.57 -9.21 2.23
CA THR A 126 12.92 -10.51 2.43
C THR A 126 12.85 -11.35 1.16
N ARG A 127 12.93 -12.65 1.33
CA ARG A 127 12.70 -13.64 0.30
C ARG A 127 11.71 -14.71 0.77
N ASN A 128 10.70 -15.03 -0.04
CA ASN A 128 9.65 -15.98 0.30
C ASN A 128 8.88 -15.58 1.57
N LEU A 129 8.25 -14.39 1.51
CA LEU A 129 7.39 -13.86 2.56
C LEU A 129 5.93 -14.19 2.27
N CYS A 130 5.18 -14.68 3.25
CA CYS A 130 3.74 -14.89 3.18
C CYS A 130 3.02 -14.21 4.34
N ILE A 131 2.05 -13.33 4.03
CA ILE A 131 1.16 -12.71 5.02
C ILE A 131 -0.26 -13.06 4.62
N LYS A 132 -1.02 -13.76 5.47
CA LYS A 132 -2.34 -14.21 5.07
C LYS A 132 -3.37 -14.28 6.20
N ASN A 133 -4.65 -14.13 5.82
CA ASN A 133 -5.81 -14.28 6.72
C ASN A 133 -5.77 -13.33 7.93
N VAL A 134 -5.28 -12.11 7.74
CA VAL A 134 -5.02 -11.12 8.79
C VAL A 134 -6.07 -10.02 8.81
N THR A 135 -6.39 -9.51 9.99
CA THR A 135 -7.20 -8.31 10.17
C THR A 135 -6.35 -7.22 10.80
N PHE A 136 -6.27 -6.07 10.14
CA PHE A 136 -5.63 -4.88 10.67
C PHE A 136 -6.67 -3.91 11.18
N LYS A 137 -6.44 -3.37 12.37
CA LYS A 137 -7.34 -2.44 13.03
C LYS A 137 -6.60 -1.16 13.40
N ASN A 138 -7.19 -0.02 13.01
CA ASN A 138 -6.81 1.31 13.42
C ASN A 138 -5.29 1.57 13.42
N PRO A 139 -4.61 1.48 12.26
CA PRO A 139 -3.20 1.83 12.15
C PRO A 139 -3.01 3.35 12.29
N THR A 140 -1.84 3.77 12.70
CA THR A 140 -1.45 5.19 12.65
C THR A 140 -1.00 5.61 11.27
N SER A 141 -0.47 4.66 10.49
CA SER A 141 -0.01 4.82 9.11
C SER A 141 -0.25 3.50 8.34
N TYR A 142 0.72 2.93 7.61
CA TYR A 142 0.54 1.71 6.83
C TYR A 142 0.33 0.47 7.71
N ALA A 143 -0.56 -0.45 7.29
CA ALA A 143 -0.70 -1.74 7.97
C ALA A 143 0.42 -2.70 7.61
N ILE A 144 0.70 -2.89 6.32
CA ILE A 144 1.78 -3.74 5.83
C ILE A 144 2.74 -2.90 5.00
N HIS A 145 4.01 -2.91 5.35
CA HIS A 145 5.10 -2.36 4.57
C HIS A 145 6.10 -3.45 4.21
N ILE A 146 6.30 -3.66 2.92
CA ILE A 146 7.25 -4.63 2.37
C ILE A 146 8.21 -3.86 1.47
N ALA A 147 9.51 -3.95 1.74
CA ALA A 147 10.55 -3.26 1.01
C ALA A 147 11.71 -4.20 0.68
N ASP A 148 12.28 -4.10 -0.52
CA ASP A 148 13.32 -5.00 -1.01
C ASP A 148 12.94 -6.47 -0.81
N ALA A 149 11.97 -6.93 -1.60
CA ALA A 149 11.38 -8.25 -1.45
C ALA A 149 11.36 -9.06 -2.74
N THR A 150 11.64 -10.36 -2.63
CA THR A 150 11.54 -11.31 -3.73
C THR A 150 10.68 -12.50 -3.33
N TYR A 151 9.71 -12.90 -4.17
CA TYR A 151 8.73 -13.95 -3.90
C TYR A 151 7.91 -13.66 -2.64
N PHE A 152 6.94 -12.80 -2.74
CA PHE A 152 6.03 -12.51 -1.63
C PHE A 152 4.57 -12.75 -1.99
N ASN A 153 3.79 -13.17 -1.00
CA ASN A 153 2.35 -13.37 -1.11
C ASN A 153 1.62 -12.67 0.05
N VAL A 154 0.68 -11.80 -0.28
CA VAL A 154 -0.23 -11.16 0.69
C VAL A 154 -1.64 -11.55 0.33
N GLU A 155 -2.37 -12.22 1.23
CA GLU A 155 -3.64 -12.83 0.91
C GLU A 155 -4.67 -12.67 2.02
N ASN A 156 -5.93 -12.35 1.64
CA ASN A 156 -7.06 -12.25 2.55
C ASN A 156 -6.81 -11.27 3.71
N VAL A 157 -6.56 -10.02 3.35
CA VAL A 157 -6.34 -8.91 4.30
C VAL A 157 -7.64 -8.18 4.55
N THR A 158 -8.01 -8.00 5.81
CA THR A 158 -9.15 -7.17 6.21
C THR A 158 -8.67 -5.89 6.86
N LEU A 159 -9.16 -4.74 6.37
CA LEU A 159 -8.87 -3.40 6.87
C LEU A 159 -10.07 -2.89 7.68
N ASP A 160 -10.01 -3.02 9.00
CA ASP A 160 -11.02 -2.54 9.98
C ASP A 160 -10.55 -1.20 10.57
N TYR A 161 -10.64 -0.13 9.77
CA TYR A 161 -10.08 1.17 10.09
C TYR A 161 -11.16 2.18 10.49
N ASP A 162 -10.86 3.00 11.47
CA ASP A 162 -11.67 4.17 11.86
C ASP A 162 -11.51 5.36 10.90
N LEU A 163 -10.58 5.29 9.96
CA LEU A 163 -10.25 6.31 8.97
C LEU A 163 -9.85 7.66 9.58
N SER A 164 -9.37 7.68 10.80
CA SER A 164 -9.08 8.93 11.55
C SER A 164 -7.79 9.62 11.10
N ASN A 165 -6.84 8.87 10.54
CA ASN A 165 -5.54 9.37 10.14
C ASN A 165 -5.36 9.38 8.60
N LYS A 166 -4.48 10.25 8.10
CA LYS A 166 -3.95 10.16 6.73
C LYS A 166 -2.93 9.03 6.63
N ASN A 167 -2.61 8.60 5.42
CA ASN A 167 -1.62 7.57 5.14
C ASN A 167 -1.95 6.23 5.84
N MET A 168 -3.22 5.91 6.01
CA MET A 168 -3.65 4.59 6.49
C MET A 168 -3.76 3.64 5.30
N ASP A 169 -2.58 3.27 4.72
CA ASP A 169 -2.51 2.32 3.62
C ASP A 169 -2.83 0.90 4.12
N GLY A 170 -3.28 0.06 3.20
CA GLY A 170 -3.38 -1.38 3.45
C GLY A 170 -2.03 -2.07 3.25
N VAL A 171 -1.65 -2.29 1.99
CA VAL A 171 -0.40 -2.98 1.61
C VAL A 171 0.49 -2.02 0.82
N HIS A 172 1.62 -1.66 1.38
CA HIS A 172 2.59 -0.77 0.75
C HIS A 172 3.84 -1.56 0.36
N ILE A 173 4.06 -1.70 -0.94
CA ILE A 173 5.24 -2.35 -1.50
C ILE A 173 6.22 -1.28 -1.95
N GLN A 174 7.44 -1.35 -1.44
CA GLN A 174 8.52 -0.43 -1.80
C GLN A 174 9.60 -1.17 -2.58
N GLY A 175 10.07 -0.58 -3.66
CA GLY A 175 11.08 -1.21 -4.51
C GLY A 175 12.48 -1.28 -3.84
N PRO A 176 13.36 -2.19 -4.32
CA PRO A 176 13.07 -3.17 -5.35
C PRO A 176 12.12 -4.28 -4.86
N ALA A 177 11.25 -4.76 -5.74
CA ALA A 177 10.36 -5.87 -5.38
C ALA A 177 9.97 -6.69 -6.63
N CYS A 178 9.97 -8.00 -6.54
CA CYS A 178 9.60 -8.85 -7.67
C CYS A 178 8.95 -10.17 -7.27
N PHE A 179 8.19 -10.73 -8.23
CA PHE A 179 7.44 -11.98 -8.08
C PHE A 179 6.47 -11.92 -6.88
N GLY A 180 5.67 -10.86 -6.87
CA GLY A 180 4.70 -10.61 -5.81
C GLY A 180 3.28 -10.94 -6.20
N ARG A 181 2.51 -11.46 -5.24
CA ARG A 181 1.07 -11.65 -5.38
C ARG A 181 0.33 -11.02 -4.22
N ILE A 182 -0.70 -10.21 -4.51
CA ILE A 182 -1.55 -9.58 -3.50
C ILE A 182 -3.00 -9.89 -3.85
N THR A 183 -3.70 -10.59 -2.96
CA THR A 183 -5.08 -11.05 -3.24
C THR A 183 -6.03 -10.75 -2.10
N ASN A 184 -7.28 -10.34 -2.47
CA ASN A 184 -8.37 -10.14 -1.52
C ASN A 184 -8.05 -9.15 -0.39
N VAL A 185 -7.79 -7.88 -0.73
CA VAL A 185 -7.70 -6.78 0.24
C VAL A 185 -9.09 -6.18 0.41
N MET A 186 -9.65 -6.28 1.60
CA MET A 186 -11.04 -5.93 1.90
C MET A 186 -11.15 -4.89 3.00
N GLY A 187 -12.09 -3.97 2.89
CA GLY A 187 -12.34 -2.91 3.86
C GLY A 187 -12.02 -1.53 3.29
N ASN A 188 -11.92 -0.53 4.14
CA ASN A 188 -11.71 0.84 3.71
C ASN A 188 -10.36 1.37 4.19
N ALA A 189 -9.48 1.71 3.26
CA ALA A 189 -8.25 2.45 3.55
C ALA A 189 -8.50 3.96 3.48
N ASN A 190 -7.76 4.73 4.27
CA ASN A 190 -7.78 6.19 4.21
C ASN A 190 -6.61 6.78 3.42
N ASP A 191 -5.87 5.93 2.75
CA ASP A 191 -4.96 6.21 1.64
C ASP A 191 -5.05 5.04 0.66
N ASP A 192 -3.94 4.44 0.21
CA ASP A 192 -3.96 3.38 -0.78
C ASP A 192 -4.32 2.01 -0.16
N HIS A 193 -5.24 1.26 -0.78
CA HIS A 193 -5.41 -0.14 -0.39
C HIS A 193 -4.16 -0.94 -0.73
N ILE A 194 -3.59 -0.67 -1.92
CA ILE A 194 -2.32 -1.24 -2.36
C ILE A 194 -1.50 -0.14 -3.03
N ALA A 195 -0.28 0.08 -2.57
CA ALA A 195 0.69 0.96 -3.22
C ALA A 195 1.87 0.15 -3.74
N LEU A 196 2.23 0.35 -5.01
CA LEU A 196 3.48 -0.09 -5.61
C LEU A 196 4.37 1.15 -5.77
N CYS A 197 5.31 1.34 -4.88
CA CYS A 197 6.15 2.52 -4.77
C CYS A 197 7.59 2.19 -5.14
N ALA A 198 7.93 2.32 -6.44
CA ALA A 198 9.30 2.03 -6.91
C ALA A 198 10.30 3.13 -6.48
N ASP A 199 9.86 4.38 -6.55
CA ASP A 199 10.63 5.55 -6.09
C ASP A 199 9.62 6.64 -5.66
N GLY A 200 9.32 6.75 -4.38
CA GLY A 200 8.33 7.68 -3.82
C GLY A 200 8.92 9.03 -3.45
N THR A 201 9.28 9.23 -2.19
CA THR A 201 9.93 10.48 -1.75
C THR A 201 11.17 10.19 -0.94
N VAL A 202 12.21 11.01 -1.10
CA VAL A 202 13.50 10.89 -0.39
C VAL A 202 13.34 10.79 1.14
N ARG A 203 12.24 11.31 1.67
CA ARG A 203 11.99 11.35 3.13
C ARG A 203 11.21 10.13 3.65
N SER A 204 10.63 9.36 2.76
CA SER A 204 9.72 8.29 3.15
C SER A 204 10.16 6.90 2.67
N GLU A 205 11.28 6.81 1.98
CA GLU A 205 11.77 5.56 1.43
C GLU A 205 12.83 4.93 2.30
N ILE A 206 12.58 3.68 2.69
CA ILE A 206 13.60 2.82 3.28
C ILE A 206 14.50 2.29 2.16
N THR A 207 13.88 1.84 1.07
CA THR A 207 14.55 1.35 -0.13
C THR A 207 13.92 1.97 -1.37
N ARG A 208 14.52 1.78 -2.52
CA ARG A 208 13.97 2.14 -3.83
C ARG A 208 14.52 1.23 -4.91
N GLY A 209 13.80 1.09 -5.98
CA GLY A 209 14.22 0.29 -7.12
C GLY A 209 13.03 -0.22 -7.90
N VAL A 210 13.31 -1.00 -8.93
CA VAL A 210 12.29 -1.56 -9.83
C VAL A 210 11.31 -2.44 -9.08
N ILE A 211 10.01 -2.26 -9.38
CA ILE A 211 8.96 -3.21 -9.00
C ILE A 211 8.50 -3.92 -10.25
N GLU A 212 8.54 -5.26 -10.25
CA GLU A 212 8.18 -6.04 -11.43
C GLU A 212 7.54 -7.39 -11.11
N ASP A 213 6.79 -7.92 -12.10
CA ASP A 213 6.14 -9.24 -12.01
C ASP A 213 5.19 -9.34 -10.80
N ILE A 214 4.25 -8.39 -10.71
CA ILE A 214 3.28 -8.30 -9.61
C ILE A 214 1.86 -8.64 -10.10
N ASP A 215 1.17 -9.54 -9.40
CA ASP A 215 -0.24 -9.88 -9.62
C ASP A 215 -1.10 -9.37 -8.45
N ILE A 216 -2.05 -8.47 -8.76
CA ILE A 216 -3.04 -7.91 -7.83
C ILE A 216 -4.42 -8.41 -8.24
N ASP A 217 -5.11 -9.15 -7.36
CA ASP A 217 -6.39 -9.77 -7.65
C ASP A 217 -7.37 -9.60 -6.48
N GLY A 218 -8.22 -8.60 -6.58
CA GLY A 218 -9.27 -8.32 -5.60
C GLY A 218 -8.96 -7.20 -4.61
N VAL A 219 -9.60 -6.05 -4.81
CA VAL A 219 -9.74 -4.98 -3.82
C VAL A 219 -11.24 -4.70 -3.65
N TYR A 220 -11.72 -4.74 -2.42
CA TYR A 220 -13.15 -4.61 -2.12
C TYR A 220 -13.39 -3.55 -1.04
N CYS A 221 -14.03 -2.44 -1.40
CA CYS A 221 -14.30 -1.36 -0.46
C CYS A 221 -15.62 -0.64 -0.73
N SER A 222 -16.17 -0.01 0.29
CA SER A 222 -17.37 0.83 0.16
C SER A 222 -17.07 2.33 0.20
N ASN A 223 -15.92 2.72 0.73
CA ASN A 223 -15.49 4.10 0.90
C ASN A 223 -13.95 4.20 0.94
N GLY A 224 -13.27 3.65 -0.05
CA GLY A 224 -11.82 3.70 -0.16
C GLY A 224 -11.30 5.08 -0.59
N TYR A 225 -10.05 5.38 -0.28
CA TYR A 225 -9.39 6.57 -0.84
C TYR A 225 -8.83 6.24 -2.24
N THR A 226 -7.74 5.46 -2.33
CA THR A 226 -7.24 4.89 -3.60
C THR A 226 -7.27 3.37 -3.55
N GLY A 227 -7.65 2.72 -4.64
CA GLY A 227 -7.59 1.26 -4.76
C GLY A 227 -6.16 0.76 -4.95
N VAL A 228 -5.58 1.04 -6.11
CA VAL A 228 -4.18 0.69 -6.42
C VAL A 228 -3.43 1.92 -6.91
N ARG A 229 -2.27 2.19 -6.32
CA ARG A 229 -1.36 3.24 -6.76
C ARG A 229 -0.10 2.63 -7.37
N LEU A 230 0.26 3.08 -8.57
CA LEU A 230 1.55 2.84 -9.19
C LEU A 230 2.36 4.14 -9.08
N LEU A 231 3.36 4.17 -8.20
CA LEU A 231 4.11 5.37 -7.87
C LEU A 231 5.58 5.22 -8.23
N SER A 232 6.08 6.14 -9.03
CA SER A 232 7.51 6.28 -9.26
C SER A 232 7.90 7.70 -9.62
N ARG A 233 9.05 8.15 -9.16
CA ARG A 233 9.71 9.38 -9.60
C ARG A 233 10.85 9.11 -10.59
N GLY A 234 11.32 7.87 -10.71
CA GLY A 234 12.48 7.57 -11.55
C GLY A 234 12.84 6.10 -11.70
N ASP A 235 12.23 5.18 -10.97
CA ASP A 235 12.43 3.73 -11.17
C ASP A 235 11.21 3.10 -11.86
N ALA A 236 11.39 1.95 -12.49
CA ALA A 236 10.31 1.31 -13.25
C ALA A 236 9.32 0.55 -12.37
N VAL A 237 8.04 0.60 -12.75
CA VAL A 237 7.02 -0.38 -12.34
C VAL A 237 6.56 -1.09 -13.60
N ARG A 238 6.75 -2.41 -13.68
CA ARG A 238 6.48 -3.15 -14.91
C ARG A 238 5.97 -4.57 -14.71
N ASN A 239 5.32 -5.11 -15.76
CA ASN A 239 4.73 -6.44 -15.74
C ASN A 239 3.74 -6.61 -14.58
N VAL A 240 2.77 -5.72 -14.48
CA VAL A 240 1.79 -5.70 -13.39
C VAL A 240 0.40 -6.04 -13.92
N THR A 241 -0.26 -7.01 -13.30
CA THR A 241 -1.66 -7.31 -13.52
C THR A 241 -2.49 -6.79 -12.34
N ILE A 242 -3.57 -6.05 -12.63
CA ILE A 242 -4.51 -5.52 -11.64
C ILE A 242 -5.90 -5.92 -12.07
N LYS A 243 -6.60 -6.72 -11.28
CA LYS A 243 -7.94 -7.18 -11.62
C LYS A 243 -8.87 -7.30 -10.42
N ASN A 244 -10.18 -7.39 -10.70
CA ASN A 244 -11.22 -7.57 -9.68
C ASN A 244 -11.23 -6.44 -8.63
N ILE A 245 -11.24 -5.18 -9.10
CA ILE A 245 -11.37 -4.01 -8.22
C ILE A 245 -12.86 -3.66 -8.09
N HIS A 246 -13.40 -3.77 -6.88
CA HIS A 246 -14.80 -3.54 -6.60
C HIS A 246 -15.00 -2.51 -5.51
N GLY A 247 -15.63 -1.38 -5.83
CA GLY A 247 -15.96 -0.44 -4.76
C GLY A 247 -16.16 1.00 -5.15
N ALA A 248 -16.33 1.82 -4.12
CA ALA A 248 -16.42 3.25 -4.24
C ALA A 248 -15.11 3.91 -3.76
N PHE A 249 -14.52 4.76 -4.61
CA PHE A 249 -13.23 5.39 -4.35
C PHE A 249 -13.35 6.91 -4.31
N ARG A 250 -12.96 7.50 -3.19
CA ARG A 250 -12.98 8.95 -3.00
C ARG A 250 -11.99 9.67 -3.92
N PHE A 251 -10.85 9.03 -4.18
CA PHE A 251 -9.81 9.57 -5.03
C PHE A 251 -9.72 8.77 -6.35
N HIS A 252 -9.00 7.64 -6.41
CA HIS A 252 -8.85 6.83 -7.62
C HIS A 252 -9.10 5.35 -7.35
N ALA A 253 -9.65 4.61 -8.31
CA ALA A 253 -9.61 3.16 -8.28
C ALA A 253 -8.20 2.66 -8.65
N VAL A 254 -7.58 3.27 -9.68
CA VAL A 254 -6.19 3.02 -10.07
C VAL A 254 -5.52 4.34 -10.46
N SER A 255 -4.29 4.59 -10.00
CA SER A 255 -3.52 5.78 -10.36
C SER A 255 -2.10 5.48 -10.79
N PHE A 256 -1.65 6.20 -11.81
CA PHE A 256 -0.29 6.23 -12.31
C PHE A 256 0.30 7.59 -11.95
N THR A 257 1.26 7.64 -11.03
CA THR A 257 1.68 8.91 -10.43
C THR A 257 3.17 8.96 -10.10
N HIS A 258 3.72 10.15 -10.09
CA HIS A 258 5.03 10.48 -9.52
C HIS A 258 4.89 11.41 -8.31
N HIS A 259 3.68 11.66 -7.85
CA HIS A 259 3.38 12.48 -6.69
C HIS A 259 3.93 13.93 -6.81
N TYR A 260 3.85 14.52 -8.01
CA TYR A 260 4.36 15.86 -8.36
C TYR A 260 5.87 16.09 -8.13
N ARG A 261 6.69 15.02 -8.11
CA ARG A 261 8.11 15.09 -7.74
C ARG A 261 9.00 14.26 -8.66
N LEU A 262 8.99 14.59 -9.96
CA LEU A 262 9.88 13.97 -10.94
C LEU A 262 11.36 14.14 -10.59
N ARG A 263 12.14 13.11 -10.90
CA ARG A 263 13.60 13.21 -10.90
C ARG A 263 14.08 13.50 -12.31
N GLU A 264 14.94 14.52 -12.44
CA GLU A 264 15.51 14.91 -13.75
C GLU A 264 16.53 13.89 -14.29
N ASP A 265 17.16 13.14 -13.39
CA ASP A 265 18.24 12.19 -13.71
C ASP A 265 17.76 10.77 -14.08
N ARG A 266 16.47 10.47 -13.89
CA ARG A 266 15.89 9.15 -14.15
C ARG A 266 14.53 9.24 -14.80
N PRO A 267 14.33 8.60 -15.97
CA PRO A 267 13.01 8.53 -16.60
C PRO A 267 12.11 7.56 -15.82
N ILE A 268 10.90 7.99 -15.52
CA ILE A 268 9.85 7.09 -15.06
C ILE A 268 9.49 6.15 -16.20
N LEU A 269 9.27 4.87 -15.88
CA LEU A 269 8.69 3.93 -16.81
C LEU A 269 7.67 3.03 -16.12
N LEU A 270 6.41 3.21 -16.53
CA LEU A 270 5.29 2.35 -16.11
C LEU A 270 4.95 1.48 -17.33
N GLU A 271 5.33 0.20 -17.31
CA GLU A 271 5.37 -0.63 -18.51
C GLU A 271 4.67 -1.98 -18.36
N ASN A 272 3.98 -2.43 -19.41
CA ASN A 272 3.29 -3.72 -19.42
C ASN A 272 2.31 -3.86 -18.27
N ILE A 273 1.38 -2.92 -18.14
CA ILE A 273 0.38 -2.88 -17.08
C ILE A 273 -0.97 -3.32 -17.65
N HIS A 274 -1.53 -4.39 -17.08
CA HIS A 274 -2.85 -4.89 -17.46
C HIS A 274 -3.86 -4.67 -16.35
N ILE A 275 -4.95 -3.95 -16.64
CA ILE A 275 -6.02 -3.61 -15.71
C ILE A 275 -7.33 -4.16 -16.27
N SER A 276 -8.02 -5.02 -15.51
CA SER A 276 -9.28 -5.62 -15.97
C SER A 276 -10.29 -5.88 -14.87
N ASP A 277 -11.56 -6.03 -15.29
CA ASP A 277 -12.66 -6.49 -14.45
C ASP A 277 -12.92 -5.56 -13.23
N LEU A 278 -13.17 -4.29 -13.51
CA LEU A 278 -13.43 -3.27 -12.51
C LEU A 278 -14.92 -2.97 -12.38
N PHE A 279 -15.45 -3.01 -11.15
CA PHE A 279 -16.79 -2.54 -10.79
C PHE A 279 -16.67 -1.38 -9.82
N ILE A 280 -16.62 -0.15 -10.34
CA ILE A 280 -16.15 1.01 -9.61
C ILE A 280 -17.16 2.16 -9.63
N SER A 281 -17.08 3.04 -8.63
CA SER A 281 -17.87 4.27 -8.57
C SER A 281 -17.16 5.32 -7.71
N LYS A 282 -17.68 6.54 -7.73
CA LYS A 282 -17.44 7.50 -6.65
C LYS A 282 -18.42 7.21 -5.51
N PRO A 283 -18.06 7.48 -4.25
CA PRO A 283 -19.00 7.37 -3.15
C PRO A 283 -20.12 8.39 -3.31
N THR A 284 -21.34 7.97 -2.99
CA THR A 284 -22.53 8.83 -2.99
C THR A 284 -22.81 9.32 -1.57
N GLY A 285 -23.22 10.58 -1.40
CA GLY A 285 -23.52 11.16 -0.10
C GLY A 285 -22.34 11.91 0.54
N GLU A 286 -22.36 11.98 1.86
CA GLU A 286 -21.33 12.69 2.63
C GLU A 286 -20.02 11.91 2.62
N ILE A 287 -18.92 12.61 2.29
CA ILE A 287 -17.60 12.02 2.24
C ILE A 287 -16.96 12.08 3.62
N PHE A 288 -16.64 10.92 4.15
CA PHE A 288 -15.92 10.77 5.42
C PHE A 288 -14.62 9.99 5.19
N PRO A 289 -13.51 10.39 5.77
CA PRO A 289 -13.31 11.55 6.63
C PRO A 289 -13.13 12.87 5.85
N PRO A 290 -13.50 14.00 6.42
CA PRO A 290 -13.42 15.31 5.75
C PRO A 290 -12.00 15.72 5.32
N GLN A 291 -11.00 15.16 5.96
CA GLN A 291 -9.58 15.48 5.72
C GLN A 291 -9.10 15.15 4.31
N HIS A 292 -9.74 14.18 3.66
CA HIS A 292 -9.49 13.79 2.29
C HIS A 292 -10.70 14.06 1.37
N ALA A 293 -11.60 14.95 1.78
CA ALA A 293 -12.81 15.23 1.04
C ALA A 293 -12.58 16.14 -0.18
N SER A 294 -11.61 17.02 -0.12
CA SER A 294 -11.43 18.06 -1.14
C SER A 294 -11.09 17.57 -2.54
N PRO A 295 -10.32 16.50 -2.75
CA PRO A 295 -10.00 16.04 -4.10
C PRO A 295 -11.06 15.11 -4.71
N ALA A 296 -12.04 14.64 -3.97
CA ALA A 296 -12.93 13.57 -4.44
C ALA A 296 -13.85 13.99 -5.59
N LYS A 297 -14.33 15.24 -5.59
CA LYS A 297 -15.18 15.75 -6.67
C LYS A 297 -14.31 16.17 -7.85
N GLY A 298 -14.44 15.49 -8.98
CA GLY A 298 -13.69 15.79 -10.21
C GLY A 298 -12.43 14.99 -10.43
N GLN A 299 -11.95 14.20 -9.45
CA GLN A 299 -10.83 13.28 -9.68
C GLN A 299 -11.29 12.03 -10.43
N PRO A 300 -10.58 11.61 -11.50
CA PRO A 300 -10.95 10.44 -12.29
C PRO A 300 -10.82 9.14 -11.47
N LEU A 301 -11.53 8.09 -11.89
CA LEU A 301 -11.39 6.78 -11.27
C LEU A 301 -10.12 6.05 -11.70
N ILE A 302 -9.73 6.16 -12.96
CA ILE A 302 -8.44 5.68 -13.46
C ILE A 302 -7.66 6.88 -13.98
N TRP A 303 -6.49 7.12 -13.42
CA TRP A 303 -5.79 8.37 -13.61
C TRP A 303 -4.33 8.20 -14.02
N PHE A 304 -3.95 8.92 -15.06
CA PHE A 304 -2.57 9.11 -15.48
C PHE A 304 -2.16 10.55 -15.16
N GLU A 305 -1.24 10.73 -14.23
CA GLU A 305 -0.74 12.05 -13.85
C GLU A 305 0.00 12.73 -14.99
N SER A 306 0.11 14.05 -14.97
CA SER A 306 0.94 14.79 -15.92
C SER A 306 2.39 14.36 -15.83
N ASP A 307 3.11 14.42 -16.95
CA ASP A 307 4.55 14.15 -17.03
C ASP A 307 4.97 12.70 -16.74
N ILE A 308 4.03 11.75 -16.65
CA ILE A 308 4.41 10.33 -16.59
C ILE A 308 4.75 9.78 -17.98
N THR A 309 5.58 8.73 -18.00
CA THR A 309 5.81 7.91 -19.19
C THR A 309 5.31 6.50 -18.95
N ALA A 310 4.45 6.00 -19.83
CA ALA A 310 3.93 4.65 -19.74
C ALA A 310 3.96 3.94 -21.11
N LYS A 311 4.12 2.61 -21.09
CA LYS A 311 4.12 1.77 -22.30
C LYS A 311 3.30 0.51 -22.11
N ASN A 312 2.61 0.09 -23.17
CA ASN A 312 1.84 -1.16 -23.20
C ASN A 312 0.88 -1.27 -22.02
N VAL A 313 -0.04 -0.31 -21.89
CA VAL A 313 -1.07 -0.30 -20.85
C VAL A 313 -2.40 -0.72 -21.45
N SER A 314 -3.07 -1.70 -20.85
CA SER A 314 -4.44 -2.09 -21.20
C SER A 314 -5.41 -1.90 -20.06
N ILE A 315 -6.58 -1.35 -20.35
CA ILE A 315 -7.70 -1.13 -19.42
C ILE A 315 -8.94 -1.74 -20.05
N GLU A 316 -9.48 -2.78 -19.44
CA GLU A 316 -10.53 -3.58 -20.03
C GLU A 316 -11.63 -3.95 -19.03
N ASN A 317 -12.86 -4.13 -19.54
CA ASN A 317 -13.98 -4.62 -18.74
C ASN A 317 -14.24 -3.73 -17.50
N VAL A 318 -14.40 -2.44 -17.70
CA VAL A 318 -14.70 -1.49 -16.62
C VAL A 318 -16.21 -1.21 -16.59
N TYR A 319 -16.86 -1.48 -15.48
CA TYR A 319 -18.22 -1.05 -15.20
C TYR A 319 -18.18 0.05 -14.12
N ARG A 320 -18.60 1.25 -14.48
CA ARG A 320 -18.82 2.34 -13.54
C ARG A 320 -20.30 2.45 -13.21
N ALA A 321 -20.65 2.34 -11.94
CA ALA A 321 -22.02 2.48 -11.46
C ALA A 321 -22.52 3.93 -11.58
N ALA A 322 -23.84 4.12 -11.51
CA ALA A 322 -24.44 5.43 -11.47
C ALA A 322 -24.14 6.12 -10.14
N ASP A 323 -23.23 7.08 -10.16
CA ASP A 323 -22.75 7.79 -8.96
C ASP A 323 -23.03 9.31 -9.01
N GLY A 324 -23.43 9.83 -10.18
CA GLY A 324 -23.73 11.25 -10.37
C GLY A 324 -22.52 12.19 -10.19
N ALA A 325 -21.31 11.65 -10.09
CA ALA A 325 -20.13 12.48 -9.90
C ALA A 325 -19.64 13.08 -11.21
N ASP A 326 -19.31 14.37 -11.18
CA ASP A 326 -18.70 15.08 -12.31
C ASP A 326 -17.19 14.82 -12.32
N ALA A 327 -16.81 13.58 -12.70
CA ALA A 327 -15.44 13.13 -12.77
C ALA A 327 -15.30 12.10 -13.90
N PRO A 328 -14.21 12.10 -14.69
CA PRO A 328 -13.97 11.11 -15.72
C PRO A 328 -13.83 9.71 -15.14
N THR A 329 -14.21 8.68 -15.92
CA THR A 329 -13.88 7.28 -15.57
C THR A 329 -12.40 7.03 -15.80
N VAL A 330 -11.89 7.38 -16.97
CA VAL A 330 -10.44 7.31 -17.30
C VAL A 330 -9.99 8.70 -17.73
N LYS A 331 -8.87 9.18 -17.18
CA LYS A 331 -8.25 10.45 -17.61
C LYS A 331 -6.74 10.31 -17.78
N VAL A 332 -6.27 10.80 -18.92
CA VAL A 332 -4.85 11.05 -19.20
C VAL A 332 -4.63 12.56 -19.10
N ASN A 333 -3.80 12.99 -18.17
CA ASN A 333 -3.51 14.41 -17.94
C ASN A 333 -2.57 14.98 -19.01
N PRO A 334 -2.51 16.32 -19.16
CA PRO A 334 -1.57 16.98 -20.06
C PRO A 334 -0.12 16.57 -19.83
N ARG A 335 0.67 16.44 -20.88
CA ARG A 335 2.09 16.06 -20.89
C ARG A 335 2.38 14.61 -20.44
N ALA A 336 1.38 13.82 -20.09
CA ALA A 336 1.59 12.37 -19.96
C ALA A 336 1.91 11.78 -21.34
N GLU A 337 2.93 10.95 -21.43
CA GLU A 337 3.35 10.27 -22.66
C GLU A 337 3.06 8.78 -22.54
N ILE A 338 2.15 8.27 -23.35
CA ILE A 338 1.74 6.86 -23.30
C ILE A 338 1.86 6.24 -24.70
N GLU A 339 2.63 5.18 -24.82
CA GLU A 339 2.78 4.37 -26.03
C GLU A 339 2.01 3.05 -25.85
N GLY A 340 1.12 2.72 -26.77
CA GLY A 340 0.37 1.47 -26.73
C GLY A 340 -0.69 1.43 -25.63
N LEU A 341 -1.51 2.48 -25.48
CA LEU A 341 -2.67 2.46 -24.58
C LEU A 341 -3.88 1.82 -25.25
N THR A 342 -4.39 0.76 -24.65
CA THR A 342 -5.67 0.13 -25.05
C THR A 342 -6.72 0.37 -23.99
N VAL A 343 -7.85 0.98 -24.36
CA VAL A 343 -9.02 1.18 -23.48
C VAL A 343 -10.23 0.59 -24.18
N ARG A 344 -10.82 -0.47 -23.62
CA ARG A 344 -11.93 -1.15 -24.26
C ARG A 344 -12.95 -1.74 -23.28
N ASN A 345 -14.18 -1.94 -23.76
CA ASN A 345 -15.26 -2.48 -23.01
C ASN A 345 -15.54 -1.72 -21.69
N ILE A 346 -15.72 -0.40 -21.82
CA ILE A 346 -16.06 0.48 -20.69
C ILE A 346 -17.56 0.76 -20.70
N VAL A 347 -18.27 0.38 -19.63
CA VAL A 347 -19.66 0.71 -19.40
C VAL A 347 -19.75 1.76 -18.31
N ASP A 348 -19.99 3.01 -18.70
CA ASP A 348 -20.10 4.14 -17.77
C ASP A 348 -21.57 4.51 -17.57
N ARG A 349 -22.04 4.42 -16.34
CA ARG A 349 -23.39 4.78 -15.90
C ARG A 349 -23.42 6.04 -15.04
N SER A 350 -22.32 6.75 -14.90
CA SER A 350 -22.25 7.97 -14.06
C SER A 350 -23.19 9.08 -14.51
N GLY A 351 -23.52 9.13 -15.79
CA GLY A 351 -24.39 10.16 -16.38
C GLY A 351 -23.67 11.45 -16.75
N ASN A 352 -22.34 11.56 -16.55
CA ASN A 352 -21.57 12.78 -16.84
C ASN A 352 -21.00 12.86 -18.28
N GLY A 353 -21.07 11.76 -19.05
CA GLY A 353 -20.57 11.69 -20.42
C GLY A 353 -19.03 11.67 -20.57
N GLN A 354 -18.28 11.56 -19.48
CA GLN A 354 -16.82 11.63 -19.46
C GLN A 354 -16.20 10.24 -19.26
N THR A 355 -16.49 9.29 -20.15
CA THR A 355 -15.96 7.92 -20.04
C THR A 355 -14.45 7.86 -20.20
N PHE A 356 -13.90 8.57 -21.20
CA PHE A 356 -12.47 8.67 -21.45
C PHE A 356 -12.10 10.09 -21.86
N VAL A 357 -11.22 10.73 -21.09
CA VAL A 357 -10.72 12.08 -21.35
C VAL A 357 -9.21 12.00 -21.56
N ASN A 358 -8.76 12.30 -22.78
CA ASN A 358 -7.35 12.34 -23.13
C ASN A 358 -6.91 13.79 -23.40
N GLU A 359 -6.04 14.30 -22.52
CA GLU A 359 -5.38 15.60 -22.67
C GLU A 359 -3.85 15.44 -22.87
N GLY A 360 -3.36 14.19 -22.84
CA GLY A 360 -1.95 13.84 -22.98
C GLY A 360 -1.58 13.43 -24.41
N ASN A 361 -0.38 12.88 -24.55
CA ASN A 361 0.17 12.38 -25.80
C ASN A 361 0.11 10.84 -25.81
N VAL A 362 -0.95 10.31 -26.40
CA VAL A 362 -1.15 8.86 -26.53
C VAL A 362 -0.81 8.46 -27.96
N LYS A 363 0.16 7.54 -28.11
CA LYS A 363 0.59 6.96 -29.39
C LYS A 363 0.13 5.50 -29.47
N GLU A 364 -0.24 5.07 -30.67
CA GLU A 364 -0.55 3.67 -30.97
C GLU A 364 0.66 2.74 -30.85
#